data_6d90077efbf6cb00ce0a8b6f3c148842
#
_entry.id   6d90077efbf6cb00ce0a8b6f3c148842
#
_cell.length_a   1.000
_cell.length_b   1.000
_cell.length_c   1.000
_cell.angle_alpha   90.00
_cell.angle_beta   90.00
_cell.angle_gamma   90.00
#
_symmetry.space_group_name_H-M   'P 1'
#
loop_
_entity.id
_entity.type
_entity.pdbx_description
1 polymer ?
#
loop_
_entity_poly.entity_id
_entity_poly.type
_entity_poly.pdbx_seq_one_letter_code
_entity_poly.pdbx_strand_id
1 'polypeptide(L)'
;YGTTETQRAVSYFTVKSRSEDANFLKKLKDVIPAGKGMYNVQLLVVNRYDRSQICGVGEVGEIYVRAGGLAAEYRGLPELNKEKFVNNWFVEEGHWKSLDKDNGEPWREFWLGPRDRLYRTGDLGRYLPDGNTECCGRADDQVKIRGFRIELGEIDTHISQYPLVRANITLVRNNSDNEKTLITFMVPRFDKPDELSKLSSDVPEGVA
;
A
#
# COMPACT_ATOMS: atom_id res chain seq x y z
N TYR A 1 -3.09 11.78 1.35
CA TYR A 1 -2.74 10.41 1.00
C TYR A 1 -2.85 10.22 -0.52
N GLY A 2 -2.01 9.36 -1.08
CA GLY A 2 -2.00 9.00 -2.50
C GLY A 2 -0.84 8.09 -2.83
N THR A 3 -0.93 7.42 -3.98
CA THR A 3 0.08 6.50 -4.50
C THR A 3 0.40 6.86 -5.96
N THR A 4 1.45 6.27 -6.53
CA THR A 4 1.77 6.44 -7.96
C THR A 4 0.62 5.97 -8.84
N GLU A 5 -0.04 4.89 -8.45
CA GLU A 5 -1.15 4.25 -9.18
C GLU A 5 -2.43 5.09 -9.18
N THR A 6 -2.54 6.04 -8.24
CA THR A 6 -3.63 7.03 -8.19
C THR A 6 -3.26 8.35 -8.88
N GLN A 7 -2.04 8.43 -9.44
CA GLN A 7 -1.45 9.56 -10.17
C GLN A 7 -1.27 10.85 -9.35
N ARG A 8 -1.85 10.96 -8.18
CA ARG A 8 -1.79 12.15 -7.30
C ARG A 8 -2.30 11.82 -5.90
N ALA A 9 -2.26 12.82 -5.03
CA ALA A 9 -3.01 12.76 -3.78
C ALA A 9 -4.51 12.60 -4.07
N VAL A 10 -5.15 11.67 -3.37
CA VAL A 10 -6.57 11.32 -3.53
C VAL A 10 -7.39 11.65 -2.31
N SER A 11 -6.75 12.02 -1.22
CA SER A 11 -7.43 12.42 0.01
C SER A 11 -6.72 13.59 0.69
N TYR A 12 -7.41 14.23 1.60
CA TYR A 12 -6.91 15.34 2.40
C TYR A 12 -7.37 15.22 3.85
N PHE A 13 -6.56 15.74 4.73
CA PHE A 13 -6.88 15.93 6.14
C PHE A 13 -6.70 17.40 6.50
N THR A 14 -7.71 18.00 7.12
CA THR A 14 -7.67 19.41 7.50
C THR A 14 -7.03 19.55 8.88
N VAL A 15 -5.87 20.19 8.91
CA VAL A 15 -5.23 20.59 10.16
C VAL A 15 -5.75 21.96 10.56
N LYS A 16 -6.44 22.04 11.71
CA LYS A 16 -6.96 23.30 12.21
C LYS A 16 -5.84 24.21 12.73
N SER A 17 -5.98 25.48 12.43
CA SER A 17 -5.07 26.49 12.99
C SER A 17 -5.26 26.60 14.50
N ARG A 18 -4.26 27.15 15.19
CA ARG A 18 -4.32 27.40 16.64
C ARG A 18 -5.45 28.35 17.03
N SER A 19 -5.84 29.26 16.14
CA SER A 19 -6.97 30.16 16.35
C SER A 19 -8.33 29.49 16.24
N GLU A 20 -8.44 28.38 15.45
CA GLU A 20 -9.67 27.62 15.30
C GLU A 20 -9.84 26.57 16.43
N ASP A 21 -8.76 25.91 16.83
CA ASP A 21 -8.73 24.96 17.97
C ASP A 21 -7.33 24.93 18.59
N ALA A 22 -7.16 25.66 19.70
CA ALA A 22 -5.87 25.75 20.41
C ALA A 22 -5.33 24.39 20.89
N ASN A 23 -6.18 23.40 21.01
CA ASN A 23 -5.82 22.06 21.48
C ASN A 23 -5.81 21.01 20.37
N PHE A 24 -6.04 21.39 19.11
CA PHE A 24 -6.14 20.45 18.00
C PHE A 24 -4.92 19.55 17.88
N LEU A 25 -3.71 20.13 17.86
CA LEU A 25 -2.46 19.37 17.75
C LEU A 25 -2.16 18.49 18.97
N LYS A 26 -2.67 18.88 20.16
CA LYS A 26 -2.53 18.05 21.36
C LYS A 26 -3.43 16.82 21.36
N LYS A 27 -4.55 16.89 20.65
CA LYS A 27 -5.50 15.79 20.47
C LYS A 27 -5.12 14.89 19.31
N LEU A 28 -4.29 15.37 18.38
CA LEU A 28 -3.80 14.60 17.25
C LEU A 28 -2.84 13.53 17.78
N LYS A 29 -2.99 12.31 17.28
CA LYS A 29 -2.03 11.24 17.50
C LYS A 29 -0.75 11.51 16.70
N ASP A 30 0.29 10.72 16.93
CA ASP A 30 1.58 10.81 16.21
C ASP A 30 1.45 10.58 14.70
N VAL A 31 0.40 9.87 14.26
CA VAL A 31 0.10 9.64 12.85
C VAL A 31 -1.02 10.57 12.40
N ILE A 32 -0.71 11.42 11.41
CA ILE A 32 -1.73 12.25 10.75
C ILE A 32 -2.62 11.34 9.91
N PRO A 33 -3.97 11.42 10.05
CA PRO A 33 -4.88 10.64 9.24
C PRO A 33 -4.70 10.88 7.73
N ALA A 34 -4.94 9.85 6.94
CA ALA A 34 -5.06 9.99 5.48
C ALA A 34 -6.21 10.92 5.09
N GLY A 35 -7.18 11.06 5.99
CA GLY A 35 -8.29 11.99 5.84
C GLY A 35 -9.46 11.43 5.05
N LYS A 36 -10.14 12.32 4.32
CA LYS A 36 -11.29 12.00 3.47
C LYS A 36 -10.93 12.07 2.01
N GLY A 37 -11.59 11.27 1.19
CA GLY A 37 -11.44 11.35 -0.27
C GLY A 37 -11.70 12.75 -0.80
N MET A 38 -10.95 13.16 -1.80
CA MET A 38 -11.22 14.37 -2.58
C MET A 38 -12.54 14.23 -3.34
N TYR A 39 -12.94 15.30 -4.02
CA TYR A 39 -14.14 15.26 -4.87
C TYR A 39 -14.07 14.09 -5.86
N ASN A 40 -15.15 13.31 -5.95
CA ASN A 40 -15.25 12.09 -6.76
C ASN A 40 -14.18 11.01 -6.45
N VAL A 41 -13.66 10.97 -5.23
CA VAL A 41 -12.77 9.92 -4.75
C VAL A 41 -13.36 9.29 -3.50
N GLN A 42 -13.30 7.98 -3.41
CA GLN A 42 -13.62 7.23 -2.20
C GLN A 42 -12.40 6.44 -1.72
N LEU A 43 -12.14 6.55 -0.42
CA LEU A 43 -11.25 5.61 0.29
C LEU A 43 -12.16 4.56 0.94
N LEU A 44 -12.11 3.34 0.46
CA LEU A 44 -12.88 2.23 0.99
C LEU A 44 -11.95 1.38 1.87
N VAL A 45 -12.33 1.20 3.13
CA VAL A 45 -11.64 0.24 4.02
C VAL A 45 -12.40 -1.07 3.95
N VAL A 46 -11.82 -2.05 3.27
CA VAL A 46 -12.47 -3.33 2.96
C VAL A 46 -11.96 -4.39 3.92
N ASN A 47 -12.87 -5.24 4.39
CA ASN A 47 -12.54 -6.32 5.29
C ASN A 47 -11.55 -7.30 4.61
N ARG A 48 -10.48 -7.66 5.33
CA ARG A 48 -9.39 -8.49 4.80
C ARG A 48 -9.79 -9.95 4.58
N TYR A 49 -10.77 -10.41 5.32
CA TYR A 49 -11.24 -11.81 5.31
C TYR A 49 -12.50 -11.99 4.46
N ASP A 50 -13.30 -10.93 4.33
CA ASP A 50 -14.48 -10.91 3.48
C ASP A 50 -14.53 -9.60 2.66
N ARG A 51 -14.03 -9.66 1.45
CA ARG A 51 -13.97 -8.49 0.55
C ARG A 51 -15.34 -7.96 0.11
N SER A 52 -16.42 -8.70 0.38
CA SER A 52 -17.78 -8.20 0.10
C SER A 52 -18.21 -7.15 1.13
N GLN A 53 -17.47 -6.96 2.22
CA GLN A 53 -17.83 -6.09 3.33
C GLN A 53 -16.88 -4.90 3.46
N ILE A 54 -17.47 -3.73 3.65
CA ILE A 54 -16.74 -2.53 4.09
C ILE A 54 -16.66 -2.56 5.61
N CYS A 55 -15.49 -2.26 6.14
CA CYS A 55 -15.23 -2.22 7.57
C CYS A 55 -16.06 -1.14 8.28
N GLY A 56 -16.46 -1.44 9.50
CA GLY A 56 -17.05 -0.47 10.43
C GLY A 56 -16.00 0.52 10.98
N VAL A 57 -16.50 1.51 11.73
CA VAL A 57 -15.63 2.48 12.42
C VAL A 57 -14.71 1.76 13.42
N GLY A 58 -13.41 2.01 13.32
CA GLY A 58 -12.38 1.42 14.17
C GLY A 58 -11.88 0.04 13.71
N GLU A 59 -12.61 -0.65 12.82
CA GLU A 59 -12.21 -1.92 12.26
C GLU A 59 -11.06 -1.73 11.26
N VAL A 60 -10.01 -2.55 11.36
CA VAL A 60 -8.85 -2.49 10.46
C VAL A 60 -9.10 -3.37 9.24
N GLY A 61 -9.05 -2.76 8.07
CA GLY A 61 -9.13 -3.42 6.78
C GLY A 61 -8.04 -2.96 5.82
N GLU A 62 -8.15 -3.35 4.57
CA GLU A 62 -7.27 -2.91 3.48
C GLU A 62 -7.90 -1.71 2.76
N ILE A 63 -7.10 -0.68 2.50
CA ILE A 63 -7.57 0.53 1.82
C ILE A 63 -7.63 0.27 0.32
N TYR A 64 -8.79 0.53 -0.27
CA TYR A 64 -9.01 0.57 -1.70
C TYR A 64 -9.36 2.00 -2.11
N VAL A 65 -8.85 2.43 -3.25
CA VAL A 65 -9.15 3.75 -3.81
C VAL A 65 -10.06 3.58 -5.01
N ARG A 66 -11.22 4.26 -4.97
CA ARG A 66 -12.11 4.45 -6.10
C ARG A 66 -11.92 5.87 -6.63
N ALA A 67 -11.46 6.01 -7.86
CA ALA A 67 -11.24 7.31 -8.49
C ALA A 67 -11.22 7.18 -10.01
N GLY A 68 -11.62 8.24 -10.71
CA GLY A 68 -11.53 8.31 -12.17
C GLY A 68 -10.09 8.38 -12.71
N GLY A 69 -9.14 8.84 -11.88
CA GLY A 69 -7.72 9.03 -12.24
C GLY A 69 -6.80 7.87 -11.85
N LEU A 70 -7.31 6.63 -11.75
CA LEU A 70 -6.46 5.47 -11.52
C LEU A 70 -5.58 5.20 -12.75
N ALA A 71 -4.36 4.72 -12.52
CA ALA A 71 -3.51 4.21 -13.59
C ALA A 71 -4.24 3.13 -14.41
N ALA A 72 -3.93 3.05 -15.69
CA ALA A 72 -4.54 2.03 -16.54
C ALA A 72 -4.10 0.63 -16.10
N GLU A 73 -2.79 0.44 -15.95
CA GLU A 73 -2.18 -0.84 -15.61
C GLU A 73 -0.69 -0.69 -15.27
N TYR A 74 -0.09 -1.72 -14.72
CA TYR A 74 1.37 -1.93 -14.73
C TYR A 74 1.75 -2.59 -16.05
N ARG A 75 2.60 -1.93 -16.82
CA ARG A 75 3.00 -2.40 -18.14
C ARG A 75 3.71 -3.75 -18.07
N GLY A 76 3.20 -4.74 -18.80
CA GLY A 76 3.80 -6.07 -18.87
C GLY A 76 3.58 -6.97 -17.64
N LEU A 77 2.71 -6.59 -16.71
CA LEU A 77 2.44 -7.35 -15.46
C LEU A 77 0.96 -7.72 -15.33
N PRO A 78 0.41 -8.59 -16.22
CA PRO A 78 -1.03 -8.86 -16.28
C PRO A 78 -1.58 -9.47 -14.99
N GLU A 79 -0.84 -10.34 -14.32
CA GLU A 79 -1.32 -10.97 -13.09
C GLU A 79 -1.38 -9.97 -11.93
N LEU A 80 -0.38 -9.10 -11.81
CA LEU A 80 -0.40 -8.02 -10.82
C LEU A 80 -1.54 -7.04 -11.09
N ASN A 81 -1.83 -6.75 -12.35
CA ASN A 81 -2.95 -5.89 -12.74
C ASN A 81 -4.29 -6.44 -12.29
N LYS A 82 -4.53 -7.75 -12.46
CA LYS A 82 -5.74 -8.42 -11.98
C LYS A 82 -5.89 -8.36 -10.46
N GLU A 83 -4.77 -8.36 -9.74
CA GLU A 83 -4.76 -8.27 -8.28
C GLU A 83 -5.00 -6.85 -7.78
N LYS A 84 -4.38 -5.85 -8.43
CA LYS A 84 -4.32 -4.47 -7.94
C LYS A 84 -5.42 -3.57 -8.51
N PHE A 85 -5.80 -3.76 -9.76
CA PHE A 85 -6.85 -2.98 -10.43
C PHE A 85 -8.08 -3.85 -10.65
N VAL A 86 -8.98 -3.84 -9.68
CA VAL A 86 -10.16 -4.70 -9.66
C VAL A 86 -11.43 -3.93 -10.03
N ASN A 87 -12.43 -4.62 -10.58
CA ASN A 87 -13.74 -4.02 -10.78
C ASN A 87 -14.40 -3.71 -9.44
N ASN A 88 -15.18 -2.64 -9.39
CA ASN A 88 -15.90 -2.28 -8.20
C ASN A 88 -17.11 -3.23 -7.99
N TRP A 89 -16.94 -4.20 -7.11
CA TRP A 89 -18.00 -5.18 -6.79
C TRP A 89 -19.05 -4.65 -5.82
N PHE A 90 -18.91 -3.45 -5.26
CA PHE A 90 -19.93 -2.82 -4.44
C PHE A 90 -21.03 -2.15 -5.27
N VAL A 91 -20.90 -2.15 -6.59
CA VAL A 91 -21.82 -1.51 -7.52
C VAL A 91 -22.40 -2.53 -8.48
N GLU A 92 -23.73 -2.60 -8.53
CA GLU A 92 -24.41 -3.43 -9.53
C GLU A 92 -24.33 -2.78 -10.91
N GLU A 93 -23.82 -3.50 -11.89
CA GLU A 93 -23.65 -3.03 -13.28
C GLU A 93 -24.95 -2.52 -13.90
N GLY A 94 -26.06 -3.21 -13.62
CA GLY A 94 -27.39 -2.83 -14.10
C GLY A 94 -27.89 -1.49 -13.58
N HIS A 95 -27.55 -1.17 -12.33
CA HIS A 95 -27.94 0.10 -11.69
C HIS A 95 -27.28 1.30 -12.40
N TRP A 96 -25.99 1.19 -12.71
CA TRP A 96 -25.24 2.24 -13.41
C TRP A 96 -25.71 2.45 -14.84
N LYS A 97 -26.02 1.38 -15.56
CA LYS A 97 -26.56 1.45 -16.93
C LYS A 97 -27.89 2.20 -16.99
N SER A 98 -28.71 2.10 -15.94
CA SER A 98 -29.97 2.84 -15.89
C SER A 98 -29.78 4.33 -15.59
N LEU A 99 -28.80 4.67 -14.74
CA LEU A 99 -28.50 6.06 -14.41
C LEU A 99 -27.75 6.79 -15.53
N ASP A 100 -26.94 6.08 -16.31
CA ASP A 100 -26.14 6.68 -17.40
C ASP A 100 -26.99 7.04 -18.64
N LYS A 101 -28.15 6.42 -18.83
CA LYS A 101 -29.00 6.70 -19.99
C LYS A 101 -29.53 8.13 -20.03
N ASP A 102 -29.66 8.80 -18.89
CA ASP A 102 -30.34 10.09 -18.79
C ASP A 102 -29.40 11.29 -18.64
N ASN A 103 -28.10 11.09 -18.47
CA ASN A 103 -27.14 12.16 -18.19
C ASN A 103 -25.89 12.04 -19.07
N GLY A 104 -25.91 12.66 -20.25
CA GLY A 104 -24.84 12.64 -21.25
C GLY A 104 -23.51 13.33 -20.85
N GLU A 105 -23.12 13.25 -19.60
CA GLU A 105 -21.87 13.82 -19.10
C GLU A 105 -20.67 13.00 -19.57
N PRO A 106 -19.75 13.56 -20.40
CA PRO A 106 -18.66 12.80 -21.04
C PRO A 106 -17.73 12.07 -20.07
N TRP A 107 -17.56 12.59 -18.85
CA TRP A 107 -16.72 11.97 -17.82
C TRP A 107 -17.28 10.67 -17.23
N ARG A 108 -18.59 10.43 -17.35
CA ARG A 108 -19.25 9.19 -16.86
C ARG A 108 -18.79 7.95 -17.62
N GLU A 109 -18.45 8.09 -18.91
CA GLU A 109 -17.88 7.01 -19.68
C GLU A 109 -16.61 6.42 -19.07
N PHE A 110 -15.84 7.24 -18.36
CA PHE A 110 -14.57 6.85 -17.75
C PHE A 110 -14.69 6.43 -16.29
N TRP A 111 -15.78 6.70 -15.64
CA TRP A 111 -15.89 6.61 -14.18
C TRP A 111 -16.93 5.63 -13.65
N LEU A 112 -18.02 5.38 -14.35
CA LEU A 112 -19.15 4.57 -13.91
C LEU A 112 -19.39 3.34 -14.81
N GLY A 113 -20.09 2.33 -14.26
CA GLY A 113 -20.43 1.10 -14.97
C GLY A 113 -19.29 0.09 -15.03
N PRO A 114 -19.11 -0.65 -16.14
CA PRO A 114 -18.10 -1.71 -16.27
C PRO A 114 -16.66 -1.24 -16.09
N ARG A 115 -16.43 0.05 -16.19
CA ARG A 115 -15.11 0.68 -16.01
C ARG A 115 -14.89 1.23 -14.60
N ASP A 116 -15.87 1.14 -13.70
CA ASP A 116 -15.71 1.52 -12.30
C ASP A 116 -14.75 0.54 -11.63
N ARG A 117 -13.56 1.03 -11.31
CA ARG A 117 -12.48 0.22 -10.77
C ARG A 117 -12.06 0.70 -9.39
N LEU A 118 -11.53 -0.24 -8.64
CA LEU A 118 -10.86 -0.01 -7.37
C LEU A 118 -9.37 -0.31 -7.55
N TYR A 119 -8.54 0.54 -6.99
CA TYR A 119 -7.13 0.24 -6.81
C TYR A 119 -6.90 -0.31 -5.41
N ARG A 120 -6.41 -1.54 -5.31
CA ARG A 120 -6.01 -2.22 -4.08
C ARG A 120 -4.63 -1.72 -3.66
N THR A 121 -4.58 -0.88 -2.62
CA THR A 121 -3.34 -0.17 -2.27
C THR A 121 -2.30 -1.04 -1.56
N GLY A 122 -2.76 -2.07 -0.83
CA GLY A 122 -1.93 -2.81 0.12
C GLY A 122 -1.71 -2.08 1.45
N ASP A 123 -2.20 -0.86 1.61
CA ASP A 123 -2.17 -0.16 2.88
C ASP A 123 -3.32 -0.65 3.78
N LEU A 124 -3.04 -0.84 5.05
CA LEU A 124 -4.06 -1.09 6.07
C LEU A 124 -4.56 0.24 6.63
N GLY A 125 -5.85 0.28 6.95
CA GLY A 125 -6.46 1.45 7.55
C GLY A 125 -7.73 1.15 8.29
N ARG A 126 -8.28 2.18 8.91
CA ARG A 126 -9.57 2.16 9.59
C ARG A 126 -10.28 3.48 9.45
N TYR A 127 -11.60 3.46 9.54
CA TYR A 127 -12.37 4.67 9.66
C TYR A 127 -12.34 5.19 11.10
N LEU A 128 -12.17 6.49 11.25
CA LEU A 128 -12.34 7.19 12.51
C LEU A 128 -13.82 7.64 12.67
N PRO A 129 -14.28 7.93 13.91
CA PRO A 129 -15.68 8.37 14.15
C PRO A 129 -16.09 9.62 13.39
N ASP A 130 -15.16 10.46 13.00
CA ASP A 130 -15.37 11.69 12.21
C ASP A 130 -15.37 11.46 10.70
N GLY A 131 -15.26 10.18 10.26
CA GLY A 131 -15.24 9.77 8.87
C GLY A 131 -13.89 9.96 8.16
N ASN A 132 -12.84 10.33 8.87
CA ASN A 132 -11.48 10.29 8.33
C ASN A 132 -10.97 8.85 8.28
N THR A 133 -10.07 8.57 7.34
CA THR A 133 -9.35 7.30 7.25
C THR A 133 -7.96 7.47 7.91
N GLU A 134 -7.59 6.56 8.79
CA GLU A 134 -6.25 6.49 9.40
C GLU A 134 -5.50 5.30 8.79
N CYS A 135 -4.25 5.51 8.37
CA CYS A 135 -3.38 4.42 7.93
C CYS A 135 -2.80 3.68 9.15
N CYS A 136 -2.86 2.36 9.12
CA CYS A 136 -2.41 1.48 10.21
C CYS A 136 -1.18 0.64 9.87
N GLY A 137 -0.59 0.83 8.68
CA GLY A 137 0.54 0.06 8.18
C GLY A 137 0.30 -0.55 6.82
N ARG A 138 0.98 -1.67 6.53
CA ARG A 138 0.88 -2.39 5.25
C ARG A 138 0.32 -3.80 5.45
N ALA A 139 -0.42 -4.28 4.46
CA ALA A 139 -0.89 -5.67 4.39
C ALA A 139 0.17 -6.62 3.83
N ASP A 140 1.15 -6.06 3.12
CA ASP A 140 2.28 -6.73 2.48
C ASP A 140 3.60 -6.29 3.13
N ASP A 141 4.71 -6.90 2.68
CA ASP A 141 6.05 -6.64 3.20
C ASP A 141 6.73 -5.41 2.59
N GLN A 142 5.96 -4.56 1.91
CA GLN A 142 6.48 -3.36 1.28
C GLN A 142 6.82 -2.29 2.31
N VAL A 143 7.98 -1.68 2.15
CA VAL A 143 8.48 -0.63 3.04
C VAL A 143 8.94 0.60 2.28
N LYS A 144 8.93 1.75 2.96
CA LYS A 144 9.54 2.98 2.45
C LYS A 144 10.78 3.31 3.27
N ILE A 145 11.94 3.36 2.60
CA ILE A 145 13.23 3.73 3.21
C ILE A 145 13.82 4.87 2.40
N ARG A 146 14.06 6.01 3.03
CA ARG A 146 14.60 7.23 2.40
C ARG A 146 13.86 7.64 1.12
N GLY A 147 12.53 7.43 1.09
CA GLY A 147 11.67 7.74 -0.06
C GLY A 147 11.58 6.64 -1.12
N PHE A 148 12.42 5.63 -1.08
CA PHE A 148 12.35 4.48 -1.98
C PHE A 148 11.30 3.48 -1.52
N ARG A 149 10.50 3.00 -2.47
CA ARG A 149 9.53 1.92 -2.28
C ARG A 149 10.26 0.60 -2.49
N ILE A 150 10.33 -0.23 -1.49
CA ILE A 150 11.11 -1.47 -1.46
C ILE A 150 10.17 -2.63 -1.14
N GLU A 151 10.20 -3.66 -1.99
CA GLU A 151 9.54 -4.94 -1.77
C GLU A 151 10.55 -5.89 -1.11
N LEU A 152 10.35 -6.22 0.17
CA LEU A 152 11.27 -7.12 0.88
C LEU A 152 11.31 -8.52 0.25
N GLY A 153 10.15 -9.01 -0.23
CA GLY A 153 10.07 -10.28 -0.94
C GLY A 153 10.87 -10.35 -2.24
N GLU A 154 11.07 -9.21 -2.94
CA GLU A 154 11.92 -9.15 -4.13
C GLU A 154 13.40 -9.34 -3.74
N ILE A 155 13.84 -8.69 -2.66
CA ILE A 155 15.20 -8.88 -2.12
C ILE A 155 15.41 -10.35 -1.73
N ASP A 156 14.45 -10.93 -0.99
CA ASP A 156 14.54 -12.33 -0.57
C ASP A 156 14.59 -13.28 -1.76
N THR A 157 13.82 -13.01 -2.81
CA THR A 157 13.84 -13.80 -4.04
C THR A 157 15.19 -13.75 -4.73
N HIS A 158 15.80 -12.56 -4.86
CA HIS A 158 17.13 -12.42 -5.46
C HIS A 158 18.21 -13.12 -4.64
N ILE A 159 18.20 -12.97 -3.33
CA ILE A 159 19.19 -13.63 -2.44
C ILE A 159 19.03 -15.15 -2.48
N SER A 160 17.80 -15.68 -2.53
CA SER A 160 17.51 -17.11 -2.58
C SER A 160 18.04 -17.80 -3.85
N GLN A 161 18.25 -17.05 -4.93
CA GLN A 161 18.83 -17.56 -6.17
C GLN A 161 20.33 -17.84 -6.05
N TYR A 162 20.99 -17.30 -5.00
CA TYR A 162 22.42 -17.55 -4.80
C TYR A 162 22.66 -19.00 -4.33
N PRO A 163 23.52 -19.79 -5.03
CA PRO A 163 23.61 -21.23 -4.81
C PRO A 163 24.01 -21.66 -3.39
N LEU A 164 24.68 -20.78 -2.63
CA LEU A 164 25.15 -21.05 -1.27
C LEU A 164 24.16 -20.62 -0.19
N VAL A 165 23.02 -20.04 -0.54
CA VAL A 165 21.96 -19.69 0.38
C VAL A 165 20.92 -20.78 0.41
N ARG A 166 20.66 -21.32 1.62
CA ARG A 166 19.60 -22.29 1.87
C ARG A 166 18.25 -21.61 2.14
N ALA A 167 18.29 -20.56 2.95
CA ALA A 167 17.13 -19.76 3.34
C ALA A 167 17.56 -18.35 3.69
N ASN A 168 16.68 -17.39 3.48
CA ASN A 168 16.91 -16.01 3.87
C ASN A 168 15.60 -15.34 4.25
N ILE A 169 15.69 -14.26 5.01
CA ILE A 169 14.60 -13.36 5.33
C ILE A 169 15.16 -11.95 5.52
N THR A 170 14.54 -11.00 4.85
CA THR A 170 14.88 -9.58 4.96
C THR A 170 13.85 -8.85 5.83
N LEU A 171 14.33 -8.10 6.80
CA LEU A 171 13.52 -7.32 7.74
C LEU A 171 13.96 -5.86 7.74
N VAL A 172 13.06 -4.99 8.17
CA VAL A 172 13.38 -3.59 8.49
C VAL A 172 13.53 -3.42 9.98
N ARG A 173 14.61 -2.79 10.39
CA ARG A 173 14.87 -2.38 11.77
C ARG A 173 15.18 -0.90 11.82
N ASN A 174 14.84 -0.25 12.92
CA ASN A 174 15.34 1.08 13.21
C ASN A 174 16.72 0.95 13.88
N ASN A 175 17.69 1.75 13.42
CA ASN A 175 18.98 1.89 14.08
C ASN A 175 18.87 2.78 15.32
N SER A 176 20.01 3.05 16.00
CA SER A 176 20.07 3.94 17.17
C SER A 176 19.55 5.35 16.91
N ASP A 177 19.65 5.82 15.68
CA ASP A 177 19.24 7.16 15.22
C ASP A 177 17.79 7.19 14.74
N ASN A 178 17.04 6.09 14.98
CA ASN A 178 15.67 5.86 14.52
C ASN A 178 15.51 5.86 13.00
N GLU A 179 16.58 5.61 12.24
CA GLU A 179 16.54 5.44 10.80
C GLU A 179 16.27 3.97 10.44
N LYS A 180 15.44 3.77 9.42
CA LYS A 180 15.13 2.44 8.88
C LYS A 180 16.33 1.86 8.13
N THR A 181 16.74 0.65 8.53
CA THR A 181 17.82 -0.13 7.90
C THR A 181 17.30 -1.51 7.52
N LEU A 182 17.73 -1.99 6.36
CA LEU A 182 17.47 -3.35 5.90
C LEU A 182 18.48 -4.30 6.53
N ILE A 183 18.00 -5.40 7.09
CA ILE A 183 18.82 -6.48 7.64
C ILE A 183 18.32 -7.79 7.04
N THR A 184 19.22 -8.50 6.36
CA THR A 184 18.91 -9.85 5.84
C THR A 184 19.61 -10.91 6.69
N PHE A 185 18.85 -11.83 7.21
CA PHE A 185 19.37 -13.04 7.83
C PHE A 185 19.44 -14.13 6.77
N MET A 186 20.59 -14.80 6.69
CA MET A 186 20.82 -15.86 5.72
C MET A 186 21.28 -17.13 6.41
N VAL A 187 20.78 -18.27 5.94
CA VAL A 187 21.23 -19.61 6.33
C VAL A 187 22.05 -20.16 5.17
N PRO A 188 23.35 -20.42 5.35
CA PRO A 188 24.19 -21.00 4.30
C PRO A 188 23.89 -22.47 4.07
N ARG A 189 24.25 -22.99 2.89
CA ARG A 189 24.20 -24.42 2.56
C ARG A 189 25.45 -25.11 3.12
N PHE A 190 25.31 -25.81 4.22
CA PHE A 190 26.41 -26.53 4.86
C PHE A 190 26.82 -27.83 4.13
N ASP A 191 26.04 -28.25 3.15
CA ASP A 191 26.36 -29.33 2.22
C ASP A 191 27.44 -28.96 1.18
N LYS A 192 27.86 -27.69 1.15
CA LYS A 192 28.89 -27.14 0.26
C LYS A 192 30.03 -26.42 1.01
N PRO A 193 30.72 -27.07 1.94
CA PRO A 193 31.69 -26.39 2.82
C PRO A 193 32.89 -25.79 2.06
N ASP A 194 33.32 -26.42 0.97
CA ASP A 194 34.46 -25.95 0.17
C ASP A 194 34.15 -24.67 -0.61
N GLU A 195 32.91 -24.44 -0.98
CA GLU A 195 32.45 -23.23 -1.63
C GLU A 195 32.30 -22.09 -0.62
N LEU A 196 31.85 -22.39 0.60
CA LEU A 196 31.71 -21.43 1.69
C LEU A 196 33.07 -20.92 2.21
N SER A 197 34.07 -21.78 2.28
CA SER A 197 35.41 -21.39 2.73
C SER A 197 36.10 -20.40 1.79
N LYS A 198 35.79 -20.45 0.50
CA LYS A 198 36.31 -19.48 -0.49
C LYS A 198 35.71 -18.07 -0.31
N LEU A 199 34.48 -17.96 0.17
CA LEU A 199 33.82 -16.66 0.43
C LEU A 199 34.42 -15.94 1.64
N SER A 200 34.91 -16.68 2.65
CA SER A 200 35.52 -16.07 3.84
C SER A 200 36.88 -15.43 3.58
N SER A 201 37.54 -15.80 2.46
CA SER A 201 38.83 -15.22 2.07
C SER A 201 38.70 -13.86 1.34
N ASP A 202 37.52 -13.52 0.86
CA ASP A 202 37.26 -12.32 0.06
C ASP A 202 36.58 -11.17 0.82
N VAL A 203 36.38 -11.31 2.14
CA VAL A 203 35.85 -10.23 2.96
C VAL A 203 36.93 -9.19 3.21
N PRO A 204 36.78 -7.93 2.76
CA PRO A 204 37.74 -6.88 3.06
C PRO A 204 37.86 -6.70 4.58
N GLU A 205 39.13 -6.66 5.07
CA GLU A 205 39.39 -6.29 6.47
C GLU A 205 38.76 -4.92 6.75
N GLY A 206 37.76 -4.86 7.63
CA GLY A 206 37.15 -3.60 8.09
C GLY A 206 35.63 -3.52 8.07
N VAL A 207 34.92 -4.61 7.74
CA VAL A 207 33.44 -4.68 7.87
C VAL A 207 33.12 -5.68 8.99
N ALA A 208 33.17 -5.21 10.22
CA ALA A 208 32.63 -5.87 11.39
C ALA A 208 31.54 -5.02 12.00
#